data_f86a1b6dfb07ee63a0be08bab7d868c5
#
_entry.id   f86a1b6dfb07ee63a0be08bab7d868c5
#
_cell.length_a   1.000
_cell.length_b   1.000
_cell.length_c   1.000
_cell.angle_alpha   90.00
_cell.angle_beta   90.00
_cell.angle_gamma   90.00
#
_symmetry.space_group_name_H-M   'P 1'
#
loop_
_entity.id
_entity.type
_entity.pdbx_description
1 polymer ?
#
loop_
_entity_poly.entity_id
_entity_poly.type
_entity_poly.pdbx_seq_one_letter_code
_entity_poly.pdbx_strand_id
1 'polypeptide(L)'
;MKILVIGSGGREHALAWKLSASPKVQQVYVAPGNGGTALSPNLKNVPITDLAALRDWALAEKIALTVVGPEQPLAAGVVDDFRAHGLRIFGPTQAAAQLESSKAFSKDFMKRHGIPTAAYETFSDPGAAHAYVDRLGAPIVVKADGLAAGKGVVVAATKEEAHAAIDDMLGGNTLGVAHNDGGARVVIEEFLQGEEASFIVLCDGKNVVAMASSQDHKRLKDGDEGPNTGGMGAYSPAPVVTPDVHARAMRDVILPTIRGMDKDGIPFTGFLYAGLMIDGDGKPKTLEFNTRMGDPETQPIMMRLKSDLVDVLMAATSGKLDEVELQWDRRVALGVVLAAGGYPLSPKKGDLISGLPKPTDEVVVFHAGTVAAGDQIKTSGGRVLCVTALADSVRQAQTKAYDAARTIHFDGMQYRRDIGHRAVKASH
;
A
#
# COMPACT_ATOMS: atom_id res chain seq x y z
N MET A 1 25.29 -1.85 -9.69
CA MET A 1 24.35 -2.87 -9.19
C MET A 1 23.14 -2.94 -10.11
N LYS A 2 22.61 -4.12 -10.29
CA LYS A 2 21.32 -4.34 -10.98
C LYS A 2 20.26 -4.65 -9.93
N ILE A 3 19.11 -4.01 -10.05
CA ILE A 3 18.02 -4.12 -9.08
C ILE A 3 16.75 -4.59 -9.79
N LEU A 4 15.98 -5.45 -9.12
CA LEU A 4 14.69 -5.93 -9.58
C LEU A 4 13.59 -5.40 -8.65
N VAL A 5 12.54 -4.83 -9.23
CA VAL A 5 11.29 -4.50 -8.53
C VAL A 5 10.20 -5.43 -9.04
N ILE A 6 9.54 -6.15 -8.14
CA ILE A 6 8.44 -7.05 -8.49
C ILE A 6 7.12 -6.27 -8.40
N GLY A 7 6.35 -6.29 -9.48
CA GLY A 7 5.02 -5.70 -9.58
C GLY A 7 4.81 -4.88 -10.84
N SER A 8 3.62 -4.30 -10.96
CA SER A 8 3.20 -3.58 -12.16
C SER A 8 2.41 -2.29 -11.88
N GLY A 9 2.26 -1.90 -10.63
CA GLY A 9 1.44 -0.76 -10.23
C GLY A 9 2.20 0.55 -10.09
N GLY A 10 1.50 1.57 -9.65
CA GLY A 10 2.07 2.90 -9.42
C GLY A 10 3.11 2.92 -8.30
N ARG A 11 2.89 2.12 -7.26
CA ARG A 11 3.86 1.91 -6.17
C ARG A 11 5.18 1.38 -6.72
N GLU A 12 5.15 0.39 -7.59
CA GLU A 12 6.34 -0.20 -8.19
C GLU A 12 7.04 0.75 -9.14
N HIS A 13 6.29 1.54 -9.90
CA HIS A 13 6.89 2.59 -10.72
C HIS A 13 7.61 3.63 -9.86
N ALA A 14 7.01 4.06 -8.76
CA ALA A 14 7.64 5.04 -7.84
C ALA A 14 8.88 4.46 -7.15
N LEU A 15 8.84 3.20 -6.70
CA LEU A 15 10.00 2.53 -6.12
C LEU A 15 11.14 2.41 -7.14
N ALA A 16 10.85 1.96 -8.36
CA ALA A 16 11.83 1.83 -9.42
C ALA A 16 12.43 3.19 -9.81
N TRP A 17 11.59 4.22 -9.92
CA TRP A 17 12.00 5.60 -10.18
C TRP A 17 12.99 6.08 -9.12
N LYS A 18 12.69 5.86 -7.84
CA LYS A 18 13.57 6.28 -6.74
C LYS A 18 14.88 5.49 -6.72
N LEU A 19 14.81 4.17 -6.92
CA LEU A 19 16.00 3.32 -6.96
C LEU A 19 16.92 3.69 -8.12
N SER A 20 16.36 4.02 -9.29
CA SER A 20 17.14 4.41 -10.46
C SER A 20 17.91 5.73 -10.31
N ALA A 21 17.52 6.55 -9.34
CA ALA A 21 18.23 7.80 -9.04
C ALA A 21 19.57 7.59 -8.31
N SER A 22 19.81 6.39 -7.78
CA SER A 22 21.07 6.09 -7.10
C SER A 22 22.24 5.98 -8.09
N PRO A 23 23.37 6.66 -7.83
CA PRO A 23 24.56 6.53 -8.68
C PRO A 23 25.20 5.13 -8.64
N LYS A 24 24.81 4.29 -7.68
CA LYS A 24 25.29 2.91 -7.54
C LYS A 24 24.57 1.92 -8.47
N VAL A 25 23.49 2.33 -9.11
CA VAL A 25 22.64 1.47 -9.92
C VAL A 25 22.96 1.60 -11.38
N GLN A 26 23.24 0.45 -12.03
CA GLN A 26 23.44 0.35 -13.48
C GLN A 26 22.09 0.25 -14.19
N GLN A 27 21.16 -0.55 -13.65
CA GLN A 27 19.87 -0.82 -14.24
C GLN A 27 18.86 -1.22 -13.16
N VAL A 28 17.64 -0.70 -13.26
CA VAL A 28 16.48 -1.20 -12.53
C VAL A 28 15.57 -1.93 -13.51
N TYR A 29 15.26 -3.18 -13.17
CA TYR A 29 14.29 -4.00 -13.87
C TYR A 29 12.98 -4.03 -13.09
N VAL A 30 11.84 -4.06 -13.79
CA VAL A 30 10.52 -4.14 -13.18
C VAL A 30 9.78 -5.34 -13.80
N ALA A 31 9.31 -6.25 -12.97
CA ALA A 31 8.64 -7.47 -13.42
C ALA A 31 7.22 -7.61 -12.88
N PRO A 32 6.19 -7.59 -13.72
CA PRO A 32 6.27 -7.43 -15.18
C PRO A 32 6.39 -5.98 -15.64
N GLY A 33 6.17 -4.98 -14.74
CA GLY A 33 6.16 -3.57 -15.09
C GLY A 33 4.88 -3.12 -15.76
N ASN A 34 4.88 -1.91 -16.28
CA ASN A 34 3.74 -1.28 -16.94
C ASN A 34 4.20 -0.37 -18.09
N GLY A 35 3.30 0.43 -18.64
CA GLY A 35 3.63 1.33 -19.75
C GLY A 35 4.62 2.42 -19.38
N GLY A 36 4.55 2.94 -18.16
CA GLY A 36 5.47 3.96 -17.68
C GLY A 36 6.88 3.42 -17.45
N THR A 37 6.99 2.24 -16.86
CA THR A 37 8.29 1.58 -16.64
C THR A 37 8.91 1.10 -17.94
N ALA A 38 8.10 0.77 -18.95
CA ALA A 38 8.57 0.39 -20.28
C ALA A 38 9.23 1.56 -21.02
N LEU A 39 8.68 2.78 -20.88
CA LEU A 39 9.12 3.95 -21.63
C LEU A 39 10.08 4.86 -20.85
N SER A 40 10.36 4.58 -19.59
CA SER A 40 11.33 5.32 -18.78
C SER A 40 12.77 4.93 -19.19
N PRO A 41 13.65 5.92 -19.46
CA PRO A 41 14.99 5.63 -19.97
C PRO A 41 15.86 4.74 -19.06
N ASN A 42 15.64 4.83 -17.74
CA ASN A 42 16.46 4.16 -16.73
C ASN A 42 15.81 2.88 -16.19
N LEU A 43 14.66 2.49 -16.72
CA LEU A 43 13.91 1.33 -16.29
C LEU A 43 13.73 0.35 -17.45
N LYS A 44 13.66 -0.93 -17.13
CA LYS A 44 13.44 -1.97 -18.14
C LYS A 44 12.47 -3.02 -17.61
N ASN A 45 11.41 -3.29 -18.37
CA ASN A 45 10.44 -4.32 -18.01
C ASN A 45 10.99 -5.72 -18.28
N VAL A 46 10.59 -6.65 -17.41
CA VAL A 46 10.86 -8.09 -17.57
C VAL A 46 9.50 -8.79 -17.56
N PRO A 47 9.07 -9.37 -18.70
CA PRO A 47 7.71 -9.92 -18.83
C PRO A 47 7.61 -11.31 -18.19
N ILE A 48 8.00 -11.43 -16.93
CA ILE A 48 7.95 -12.67 -16.17
C ILE A 48 7.07 -12.45 -14.95
N THR A 49 6.01 -13.24 -14.82
CA THR A 49 5.09 -13.22 -13.68
C THR A 49 5.20 -14.45 -12.80
N ASP A 50 5.64 -15.58 -13.36
CA ASP A 50 5.93 -16.79 -12.58
C ASP A 50 7.14 -16.56 -11.67
N LEU A 51 6.96 -16.73 -10.36
CA LEU A 51 7.98 -16.38 -9.38
C LEU A 51 9.22 -17.26 -9.43
N ALA A 52 9.06 -18.55 -9.74
CA ALA A 52 10.19 -19.45 -9.90
C ALA A 52 11.01 -19.11 -11.15
N ALA A 53 10.35 -18.80 -12.25
CA ALA A 53 11.01 -18.34 -13.48
C ALA A 53 11.71 -16.99 -13.25
N LEU A 54 11.11 -16.09 -12.51
CA LEU A 54 11.69 -14.80 -12.17
C LEU A 54 12.95 -14.96 -11.29
N ARG A 55 12.91 -15.89 -10.33
CA ARG A 55 14.09 -16.24 -9.52
C ARG A 55 15.24 -16.70 -10.40
N ASP A 56 14.98 -17.62 -11.33
CA ASP A 56 16.00 -18.14 -12.24
C ASP A 56 16.58 -17.04 -13.14
N TRP A 57 15.71 -16.17 -13.63
CA TRP A 57 16.13 -14.98 -14.38
C TRP A 57 17.02 -14.07 -13.54
N ALA A 58 16.64 -13.81 -12.29
CA ALA A 58 17.39 -12.94 -11.38
C ALA A 58 18.79 -13.51 -11.07
N LEU A 59 18.90 -14.84 -10.93
CA LEU A 59 20.19 -15.52 -10.77
C LEU A 59 21.07 -15.34 -12.02
N ALA A 60 20.53 -15.60 -13.19
CA ALA A 60 21.25 -15.48 -14.47
C ALA A 60 21.69 -14.03 -14.74
N GLU A 61 20.84 -13.06 -14.44
CA GLU A 61 21.11 -11.63 -14.62
C GLU A 61 22.00 -11.04 -13.53
N LYS A 62 22.27 -11.78 -12.46
CA LYS A 62 23.06 -11.33 -11.29
C LYS A 62 22.45 -10.10 -10.61
N ILE A 63 21.17 -10.19 -10.31
CA ILE A 63 20.46 -9.15 -9.56
C ILE A 63 21.06 -9.03 -8.15
N ALA A 64 21.45 -7.83 -7.76
CA ALA A 64 22.07 -7.56 -6.47
C ALA A 64 21.05 -7.36 -5.34
N LEU A 65 19.85 -6.87 -5.68
CA LEU A 65 18.77 -6.61 -4.73
C LEU A 65 17.42 -6.70 -5.44
N THR A 66 16.48 -7.39 -4.80
CA THR A 66 15.08 -7.47 -5.25
C THR A 66 14.19 -6.78 -4.21
N VAL A 67 13.26 -5.96 -4.67
CA VAL A 67 12.27 -5.25 -3.85
C VAL A 67 10.88 -5.70 -4.29
N VAL A 68 10.08 -6.17 -3.34
CA VAL A 68 8.72 -6.65 -3.62
C VAL A 68 7.72 -5.53 -3.40
N GLY A 69 6.94 -5.21 -4.44
CA GLY A 69 5.90 -4.19 -4.37
C GLY A 69 4.58 -4.68 -3.77
N PRO A 70 3.88 -5.66 -4.41
CA PRO A 70 2.55 -6.09 -3.99
C PRO A 70 2.59 -7.22 -2.95
N GLU A 71 1.44 -7.48 -2.34
CA GLU A 71 1.26 -8.48 -1.29
C GLU A 71 1.23 -9.92 -1.79
N GLN A 72 0.75 -10.17 -3.01
CA GLN A 72 0.57 -11.52 -3.51
C GLN A 72 1.87 -12.33 -3.60
N PRO A 73 2.96 -11.82 -4.15
CA PRO A 73 4.24 -12.54 -4.15
C PRO A 73 4.76 -12.82 -2.75
N LEU A 74 4.52 -11.93 -1.78
CA LEU A 74 4.93 -12.12 -0.39
C LEU A 74 4.17 -13.28 0.25
N ALA A 75 2.86 -13.32 0.07
CA ALA A 75 2.01 -14.41 0.56
C ALA A 75 2.35 -15.74 -0.14
N ALA A 76 2.85 -15.71 -1.36
CA ALA A 76 3.28 -16.88 -2.12
C ALA A 76 4.68 -17.38 -1.76
N GLY A 77 5.42 -16.68 -0.89
CA GLY A 77 6.73 -17.13 -0.40
C GLY A 77 7.92 -16.74 -1.28
N VAL A 78 7.81 -15.67 -2.09
CA VAL A 78 8.90 -15.23 -2.97
C VAL A 78 10.17 -14.89 -2.21
N VAL A 79 10.05 -14.33 -1.01
CA VAL A 79 11.22 -13.97 -0.19
C VAL A 79 11.96 -15.21 0.29
N ASP A 80 11.24 -16.21 0.79
CA ASP A 80 11.81 -17.48 1.22
C ASP A 80 12.54 -18.17 0.06
N ASP A 81 11.93 -18.21 -1.10
CA ASP A 81 12.48 -18.85 -2.31
C ASP A 81 13.75 -18.14 -2.81
N PHE A 82 13.72 -16.84 -2.93
CA PHE A 82 14.87 -16.05 -3.35
C PHE A 82 16.05 -16.20 -2.38
N ARG A 83 15.78 -16.11 -1.09
CA ARG A 83 16.82 -16.29 -0.05
C ARG A 83 17.43 -17.69 -0.08
N ALA A 84 16.61 -18.73 -0.29
CA ALA A 84 17.09 -20.10 -0.38
C ALA A 84 18.05 -20.30 -1.57
N HIS A 85 17.98 -19.45 -2.58
CA HIS A 85 18.86 -19.48 -3.76
C HIS A 85 19.98 -18.41 -3.71
N GLY A 86 20.19 -17.79 -2.56
CA GLY A 86 21.28 -16.83 -2.34
C GLY A 86 21.03 -15.43 -2.90
N LEU A 87 19.79 -15.09 -3.26
CA LEU A 87 19.40 -13.77 -3.74
C LEU A 87 19.00 -12.88 -2.59
N ARG A 88 19.56 -11.67 -2.55
CA ARG A 88 19.17 -10.62 -1.59
C ARG A 88 17.82 -10.04 -2.00
N ILE A 89 16.87 -10.03 -1.07
CA ILE A 89 15.50 -9.57 -1.30
C ILE A 89 14.97 -8.86 -0.06
N PHE A 90 14.32 -7.73 -0.26
CA PHE A 90 13.68 -6.98 0.82
C PHE A 90 12.17 -7.24 0.84
N GLY A 91 11.71 -7.84 1.89
CA GLY A 91 10.32 -8.19 2.14
C GLY A 91 10.22 -9.22 3.26
N PRO A 92 9.02 -9.43 3.82
CA PRO A 92 8.80 -10.45 4.84
C PRO A 92 8.78 -11.86 4.23
N THR A 93 9.14 -12.84 5.06
CA THR A 93 8.90 -14.26 4.75
C THR A 93 7.40 -14.53 4.61
N GLN A 94 7.04 -15.66 4.03
CA GLN A 94 5.64 -16.07 3.91
C GLN A 94 4.96 -16.12 5.29
N ALA A 95 5.66 -16.64 6.29
CA ALA A 95 5.14 -16.69 7.66
C ALA A 95 4.89 -15.30 8.24
N ALA A 96 5.83 -14.37 8.07
CA ALA A 96 5.68 -12.98 8.53
C ALA A 96 4.63 -12.20 7.74
N ALA A 97 4.46 -12.50 6.45
CA ALA A 97 3.46 -11.88 5.59
C ALA A 97 2.01 -12.20 6.02
N GLN A 98 1.79 -13.15 6.91
CA GLN A 98 0.47 -13.44 7.47
C GLN A 98 -0.13 -12.25 8.23
N LEU A 99 0.67 -11.28 8.68
CA LEU A 99 0.14 -10.04 9.24
C LEU A 99 -0.80 -9.30 8.29
N GLU A 100 -0.64 -9.49 6.98
CA GLU A 100 -1.55 -8.96 5.96
C GLU A 100 -2.41 -10.06 5.34
N SER A 101 -1.84 -11.20 4.99
CA SER A 101 -2.54 -12.26 4.27
C SER A 101 -3.62 -12.96 5.09
N SER A 102 -3.56 -12.86 6.41
CA SER A 102 -4.60 -13.38 7.32
C SER A 102 -5.00 -12.34 8.35
N LYS A 103 -6.19 -11.79 8.22
CA LYS A 103 -6.74 -10.84 9.19
C LYS A 103 -6.96 -11.50 10.55
N ALA A 104 -7.35 -12.77 10.57
CA ALA A 104 -7.49 -13.55 11.80
C ALA A 104 -6.14 -13.73 12.52
N PHE A 105 -5.10 -14.07 11.78
CA PHE A 105 -3.73 -14.14 12.32
C PHE A 105 -3.30 -12.80 12.92
N SER A 106 -3.50 -11.71 12.17
CA SER A 106 -3.12 -10.36 12.58
C SER A 106 -3.84 -9.93 13.86
N LYS A 107 -5.13 -10.15 13.93
CA LYS A 107 -5.94 -9.80 15.13
C LYS A 107 -5.53 -10.61 16.36
N ASP A 108 -5.35 -11.92 16.21
CA ASP A 108 -4.88 -12.77 17.29
C ASP A 108 -3.48 -12.35 17.78
N PHE A 109 -2.59 -12.06 16.85
CA PHE A 109 -1.25 -11.54 17.13
C PHE A 109 -1.32 -10.25 17.96
N MET A 110 -2.11 -9.26 17.50
CA MET A 110 -2.26 -7.99 18.22
C MET A 110 -2.81 -8.18 19.63
N LYS A 111 -3.78 -9.07 19.79
CA LYS A 111 -4.35 -9.39 21.10
C LYS A 111 -3.30 -10.01 22.04
N ARG A 112 -2.55 -11.00 21.57
CA ARG A 112 -1.52 -11.68 22.36
C ARG A 112 -0.38 -10.75 22.79
N HIS A 113 -0.01 -9.81 21.94
CA HIS A 113 1.10 -8.91 22.20
C HIS A 113 0.66 -7.52 22.71
N GLY A 114 -0.62 -7.36 23.05
CA GLY A 114 -1.14 -6.13 23.65
C GLY A 114 -1.09 -4.92 22.75
N ILE A 115 -1.19 -5.08 21.43
CA ILE A 115 -1.18 -4.00 20.46
C ILE A 115 -2.59 -3.42 20.33
N PRO A 116 -2.77 -2.08 20.47
CA PRO A 116 -4.09 -1.48 20.40
C PRO A 116 -4.77 -1.71 19.04
N THR A 117 -5.97 -2.27 19.07
CA THR A 117 -6.82 -2.48 17.89
C THR A 117 -8.28 -2.52 18.32
N ALA A 118 -9.20 -2.52 17.33
CA ALA A 118 -10.63 -2.68 17.57
C ALA A 118 -10.94 -4.02 18.24
N ALA A 119 -11.92 -4.03 19.12
CA ALA A 119 -12.47 -5.28 19.65
C ALA A 119 -13.03 -6.12 18.49
N TYR A 120 -12.79 -7.42 18.51
CA TYR A 120 -13.10 -8.27 17.37
C TYR A 120 -13.44 -9.70 17.79
N GLU A 121 -14.07 -10.43 16.83
CA GLU A 121 -14.20 -11.88 16.89
C GLU A 121 -14.14 -12.48 15.49
N THR A 122 -13.59 -13.69 15.37
CA THR A 122 -13.45 -14.39 14.10
C THR A 122 -14.45 -15.52 14.00
N PHE A 123 -15.11 -15.69 12.85
CA PHE A 123 -16.14 -16.69 12.62
C PHE A 123 -15.96 -17.46 11.32
N SER A 124 -16.19 -18.77 11.36
CA SER A 124 -16.39 -19.62 10.18
C SER A 124 -17.85 -20.01 10.03
N ASP A 125 -18.60 -20.00 11.12
CA ASP A 125 -20.04 -20.34 11.15
C ASP A 125 -20.90 -19.11 10.94
N PRO A 126 -21.75 -19.08 9.88
CA PRO A 126 -22.62 -17.94 9.61
C PRO A 126 -23.58 -17.62 10.75
N GLY A 127 -24.15 -18.66 11.38
CA GLY A 127 -25.10 -18.49 12.49
C GLY A 127 -24.48 -17.75 13.69
N ALA A 128 -23.26 -18.13 14.07
CA ALA A 128 -22.52 -17.48 15.15
C ALA A 128 -22.16 -16.03 14.79
N ALA A 129 -21.76 -15.80 13.56
CA ALA A 129 -21.43 -14.45 13.05
C ALA A 129 -22.65 -13.52 13.08
N HIS A 130 -23.81 -14.01 12.61
CA HIS A 130 -25.07 -13.26 12.65
C HIS A 130 -25.50 -12.95 14.08
N ALA A 131 -25.38 -13.90 15.01
CA ALA A 131 -25.73 -13.70 16.42
C ALA A 131 -24.83 -12.62 17.07
N TYR A 132 -23.54 -12.59 16.72
CA TYR A 132 -22.60 -11.58 17.20
C TYR A 132 -22.98 -10.16 16.77
N VAL A 133 -23.36 -9.99 15.49
CA VAL A 133 -23.85 -8.72 14.96
C VAL A 133 -25.14 -8.29 15.65
N ASP A 134 -26.09 -9.20 15.85
CA ASP A 134 -27.34 -8.91 16.54
C ASP A 134 -27.13 -8.43 17.97
N ARG A 135 -26.12 -9.00 18.66
CA ARG A 135 -25.77 -8.61 20.02
C ARG A 135 -25.09 -7.25 20.10
N LEU A 136 -24.15 -6.97 19.18
CA LEU A 136 -23.36 -5.73 19.23
C LEU A 136 -24.03 -4.55 18.54
N GLY A 137 -24.84 -4.80 17.52
CA GLY A 137 -25.48 -3.74 16.74
C GLY A 137 -24.58 -3.13 15.67
N ALA A 138 -25.02 -2.01 15.14
CA ALA A 138 -24.32 -1.24 14.11
C ALA A 138 -24.09 0.21 14.60
N PRO A 139 -23.09 0.96 14.06
CA PRO A 139 -22.19 0.53 12.99
C PRO A 139 -21.21 -0.55 13.45
N ILE A 140 -20.75 -1.35 12.49
CA ILE A 140 -19.84 -2.49 12.75
C ILE A 140 -19.05 -2.77 11.47
N VAL A 141 -17.88 -3.40 11.58
CA VAL A 141 -17.01 -3.70 10.45
C VAL A 141 -16.94 -5.21 10.25
N VAL A 142 -17.17 -5.66 9.02
CA VAL A 142 -17.05 -7.07 8.62
C VAL A 142 -15.93 -7.19 7.59
N LYS A 143 -14.94 -8.02 7.89
CA LYS A 143 -13.77 -8.24 7.04
C LYS A 143 -13.67 -9.71 6.65
N ALA A 144 -13.50 -9.98 5.35
CA ALA A 144 -13.17 -11.32 4.89
C ALA A 144 -11.72 -11.65 5.24
N ASP A 145 -11.47 -12.86 5.77
CA ASP A 145 -10.11 -13.32 6.04
C ASP A 145 -9.47 -13.86 4.75
N GLY A 146 -8.42 -13.18 4.30
CA GLY A 146 -7.71 -13.46 3.07
C GLY A 146 -7.37 -12.19 2.29
N LEU A 147 -6.71 -12.37 1.14
CA LEU A 147 -6.36 -11.26 0.26
C LEU A 147 -7.53 -10.93 -0.68
N ALA A 148 -7.94 -9.68 -0.70
CA ALA A 148 -9.08 -9.20 -1.50
C ALA A 148 -8.82 -7.85 -2.17
N ALA A 149 -7.57 -7.41 -2.26
CA ALA A 149 -7.16 -6.15 -2.89
C ALA A 149 -7.98 -4.93 -2.39
N GLY A 150 -8.18 -4.84 -1.08
CA GLY A 150 -8.94 -3.76 -0.44
C GLY A 150 -10.47 -3.91 -0.52
N LYS A 151 -11.00 -4.95 -1.16
CA LYS A 151 -12.44 -5.16 -1.36
C LYS A 151 -13.09 -6.02 -0.27
N GLY A 152 -12.31 -6.68 0.56
CA GLY A 152 -12.77 -7.60 1.59
C GLY A 152 -13.22 -6.93 2.89
N VAL A 153 -13.52 -5.62 2.89
CA VAL A 153 -13.92 -4.87 4.08
C VAL A 153 -15.25 -4.17 3.83
N VAL A 154 -16.22 -4.41 4.68
CA VAL A 154 -17.51 -3.71 4.67
C VAL A 154 -17.69 -2.98 5.99
N VAL A 155 -17.77 -1.65 5.93
CA VAL A 155 -18.17 -0.81 7.06
C VAL A 155 -19.69 -0.73 7.02
N ALA A 156 -20.35 -1.52 7.86
CA ALA A 156 -21.82 -1.63 7.87
C ALA A 156 -22.43 -0.56 8.78
N ALA A 157 -23.17 0.37 8.21
CA ALA A 157 -23.92 1.36 8.95
C ALA A 157 -25.15 0.76 9.64
N THR A 158 -25.67 -0.35 9.11
CA THR A 158 -26.86 -1.05 9.61
C THR A 158 -26.57 -2.54 9.84
N LYS A 159 -27.40 -3.18 10.69
CA LYS A 159 -27.31 -4.63 10.90
C LYS A 159 -27.57 -5.40 9.60
N GLU A 160 -28.47 -4.92 8.77
CA GLU A 160 -28.83 -5.54 7.49
C GLU A 160 -27.62 -5.59 6.54
N GLU A 161 -26.88 -4.49 6.45
CA GLU A 161 -25.63 -4.44 5.66
C GLU A 161 -24.58 -5.43 6.21
N ALA A 162 -24.47 -5.53 7.54
CA ALA A 162 -23.54 -6.45 8.18
C ALA A 162 -23.93 -7.90 7.90
N HIS A 163 -25.21 -8.26 8.02
CA HIS A 163 -25.70 -9.60 7.72
C HIS A 163 -25.49 -9.98 6.25
N ALA A 164 -25.72 -9.05 5.32
CA ALA A 164 -25.48 -9.28 3.89
C ALA A 164 -23.98 -9.52 3.61
N ALA A 165 -23.09 -8.76 4.27
CA ALA A 165 -21.65 -8.96 4.14
C ALA A 165 -21.19 -10.33 4.66
N ILE A 166 -21.74 -10.79 5.79
CA ILE A 166 -21.45 -12.11 6.34
C ILE A 166 -21.86 -13.21 5.36
N ASP A 167 -23.07 -13.13 4.82
CA ASP A 167 -23.60 -14.14 3.89
C ASP A 167 -22.75 -14.21 2.62
N ASP A 168 -22.34 -13.07 2.08
CA ASP A 168 -21.47 -13.02 0.91
C ASP A 168 -20.07 -13.58 1.20
N MET A 169 -19.43 -13.12 2.26
CA MET A 169 -18.04 -13.49 2.59
C MET A 169 -17.89 -14.95 3.01
N LEU A 170 -18.91 -15.52 3.64
CA LEU A 170 -18.91 -16.94 4.06
C LEU A 170 -19.53 -17.89 3.04
N GLY A 171 -20.24 -17.39 2.04
CA GLY A 171 -20.94 -18.22 1.05
C GLY A 171 -20.76 -17.78 -0.39
N GLY A 172 -21.28 -16.61 -0.76
CA GLY A 172 -21.33 -16.13 -2.16
C GLY A 172 -20.00 -15.75 -2.77
N ASN A 173 -19.09 -15.24 -1.96
CA ASN A 173 -17.74 -14.76 -2.36
C ASN A 173 -17.73 -13.87 -3.62
N THR A 174 -18.69 -12.95 -3.75
CA THR A 174 -18.78 -12.04 -4.91
C THR A 174 -17.59 -11.07 -4.98
N LEU A 175 -16.93 -10.84 -3.85
CA LEU A 175 -15.73 -9.99 -3.77
C LEU A 175 -14.44 -10.69 -4.23
N GLY A 176 -14.51 -12.00 -4.52
CA GLY A 176 -13.37 -12.74 -5.04
C GLY A 176 -12.20 -12.88 -4.05
N VAL A 177 -12.49 -13.07 -2.77
CA VAL A 177 -11.48 -13.23 -1.72
C VAL A 177 -10.71 -14.54 -1.92
N ALA A 178 -9.40 -14.46 -1.89
CA ALA A 178 -8.54 -15.65 -1.83
C ALA A 178 -8.50 -16.15 -0.39
N HIS A 179 -9.23 -17.24 -0.11
CA HIS A 179 -9.31 -17.81 1.24
C HIS A 179 -7.98 -18.43 1.69
N ASN A 180 -7.73 -18.32 2.98
CA ASN A 180 -6.63 -19.01 3.64
C ASN A 180 -6.95 -20.49 3.90
N ASP A 181 -5.96 -21.24 4.39
CA ASP A 181 -6.15 -22.62 4.79
C ASP A 181 -7.28 -22.71 5.85
N GLY A 182 -8.18 -23.67 5.67
CA GLY A 182 -9.35 -23.81 6.54
C GLY A 182 -10.63 -23.17 5.97
N GLY A 183 -10.57 -22.53 4.81
CA GLY A 183 -11.72 -21.98 4.10
C GLY A 183 -12.13 -20.57 4.51
N ALA A 184 -13.37 -20.22 4.18
CA ALA A 184 -13.90 -18.88 4.40
C ALA A 184 -14.09 -18.55 5.89
N ARG A 185 -13.59 -17.39 6.29
CA ARG A 185 -13.76 -16.82 7.65
C ARG A 185 -14.03 -15.33 7.53
N VAL A 186 -14.72 -14.80 8.52
CA VAL A 186 -14.90 -13.34 8.69
C VAL A 186 -14.36 -12.91 10.03
N VAL A 187 -13.79 -11.70 10.05
CA VAL A 187 -13.43 -10.98 11.27
C VAL A 187 -14.45 -9.84 11.42
N ILE A 188 -15.16 -9.82 12.55
CA ILE A 188 -16.14 -8.78 12.86
C ILE A 188 -15.55 -7.90 13.95
N GLU A 189 -15.48 -6.59 13.72
CA GLU A 189 -14.83 -5.65 14.61
C GLU A 189 -15.72 -4.45 14.93
N GLU A 190 -15.47 -3.83 16.09
CA GLU A 190 -16.09 -2.54 16.40
C GLU A 190 -15.71 -1.48 15.39
N PHE A 191 -16.62 -0.55 15.14
CA PHE A 191 -16.36 0.62 14.30
C PHE A 191 -15.56 1.65 15.10
N LEU A 192 -14.32 1.92 14.65
CA LEU A 192 -13.47 2.92 15.25
C LEU A 192 -13.76 4.30 14.65
N GLN A 193 -13.75 5.33 15.50
CA GLN A 193 -13.92 6.73 15.11
C GLN A 193 -12.61 7.49 15.23
N GLY A 194 -12.40 8.44 14.33
CA GLY A 194 -11.20 9.26 14.32
C GLY A 194 -10.79 9.60 12.89
N GLU A 195 -9.52 9.88 12.71
CA GLU A 195 -8.91 10.18 11.43
C GLU A 195 -7.87 9.11 11.09
N GLU A 196 -7.99 8.53 9.91
CA GLU A 196 -7.07 7.48 9.45
C GLU A 196 -5.76 8.06 8.98
N ALA A 197 -4.67 7.36 9.25
CA ALA A 197 -3.35 7.65 8.72
C ALA A 197 -2.59 6.37 8.39
N SER A 198 -1.68 6.48 7.43
CA SER A 198 -0.79 5.42 7.00
C SER A 198 0.56 5.63 7.68
N PHE A 199 0.93 4.73 8.57
CA PHE A 199 2.19 4.77 9.30
C PHE A 199 3.10 3.63 8.84
N ILE A 200 4.12 3.97 8.04
CA ILE A 200 4.95 2.99 7.37
C ILE A 200 6.36 3.04 7.93
N VAL A 201 6.93 1.88 8.20
CA VAL A 201 8.30 1.73 8.72
C VAL A 201 9.08 0.70 7.93
N LEU A 202 10.40 0.83 7.93
CA LEU A 202 11.34 -0.17 7.44
C LEU A 202 11.78 -1.03 8.63
N CYS A 203 11.83 -2.34 8.44
CA CYS A 203 12.22 -3.31 9.46
C CYS A 203 13.31 -4.25 8.93
N ASP A 204 14.28 -4.56 9.76
CA ASP A 204 15.34 -5.53 9.46
C ASP A 204 15.29 -6.80 10.32
N GLY A 205 14.20 -6.99 11.05
CA GLY A 205 13.99 -8.07 12.01
C GLY A 205 14.20 -7.62 13.45
N LYS A 206 15.00 -6.62 13.70
CA LYS A 206 15.29 -6.05 15.02
C LYS A 206 15.09 -4.55 15.07
N ASN A 207 15.66 -3.85 14.10
CA ASN A 207 15.67 -2.40 14.04
C ASN A 207 14.53 -1.89 13.16
N VAL A 208 14.06 -0.69 13.49
CA VAL A 208 12.97 -0.03 12.79
C VAL A 208 13.36 1.39 12.46
N VAL A 209 13.07 1.82 11.23
CA VAL A 209 13.22 3.21 10.80
C VAL A 209 11.88 3.67 10.25
N ALA A 210 11.31 4.74 10.82
CA ALA A 210 10.06 5.30 10.36
C ALA A 210 10.25 6.06 9.04
N MET A 211 9.29 5.87 8.13
CA MET A 211 9.17 6.67 6.93
C MET A 211 8.27 7.90 7.21
N ALA A 212 8.18 8.80 6.24
CA ALA A 212 7.26 9.93 6.35
C ALA A 212 5.81 9.44 6.46
N SER A 213 5.02 10.11 7.29
CA SER A 213 3.59 9.82 7.42
C SER A 213 2.83 10.18 6.16
N SER A 214 1.69 9.55 5.96
CA SER A 214 0.79 9.83 4.83
C SER A 214 -0.66 9.55 5.19
N GLN A 215 -1.57 10.10 4.39
CA GLN A 215 -2.99 9.79 4.43
C GLN A 215 -3.48 9.53 3.01
N ASP A 216 -4.36 8.54 2.84
CA ASP A 216 -4.98 8.24 1.55
C ASP A 216 -6.48 8.57 1.58
N HIS A 217 -7.09 8.58 0.40
CA HIS A 217 -8.52 8.76 0.18
C HIS A 217 -9.08 7.48 -0.46
N LYS A 218 -9.81 6.69 0.31
CA LYS A 218 -10.27 5.36 -0.13
C LYS A 218 -11.56 5.36 -0.92
N ARG A 219 -12.43 6.35 -0.73
CA ARG A 219 -13.69 6.45 -1.45
C ARG A 219 -13.49 6.99 -2.87
N LEU A 220 -14.33 6.51 -3.80
CA LEU A 220 -14.20 6.84 -5.22
C LEU A 220 -14.47 8.31 -5.52
N LYS A 221 -15.46 8.93 -4.86
CA LYS A 221 -16.01 10.24 -5.21
C LYS A 221 -15.65 11.30 -4.18
N ASP A 222 -15.72 12.56 -4.62
CA ASP A 222 -15.56 13.74 -3.77
C ASP A 222 -16.45 13.66 -2.54
N GLY A 223 -15.99 14.26 -1.44
CA GLY A 223 -16.74 14.24 -0.19
C GLY A 223 -16.76 12.89 0.53
N ASP A 224 -15.83 11.99 0.19
CA ASP A 224 -15.76 10.64 0.73
C ASP A 224 -17.04 9.82 0.49
N GLU A 225 -17.55 9.91 -0.72
CA GLU A 225 -18.74 9.20 -1.17
C GLU A 225 -18.40 8.09 -2.16
N GLY A 226 -19.38 7.23 -2.43
CA GLY A 226 -19.23 6.11 -3.36
C GLY A 226 -18.53 4.90 -2.72
N PRO A 227 -18.19 3.88 -3.53
CA PRO A 227 -17.57 2.66 -3.03
C PRO A 227 -16.14 2.89 -2.56
N ASN A 228 -15.66 2.01 -1.68
CA ASN A 228 -14.24 1.92 -1.34
C ASN A 228 -13.42 1.46 -2.55
N THR A 229 -12.20 1.95 -2.62
CA THR A 229 -11.23 1.64 -3.68
C THR A 229 -9.89 1.25 -3.05
N GLY A 230 -8.90 1.00 -3.89
CA GLY A 230 -7.51 0.85 -3.46
C GLY A 230 -6.83 2.14 -3.03
N GLY A 231 -7.50 3.28 -3.21
CA GLY A 231 -7.02 4.64 -2.93
C GLY A 231 -7.09 5.53 -4.15
N MET A 232 -7.73 6.69 -4.00
CA MET A 232 -7.92 7.67 -5.08
C MET A 232 -6.93 8.82 -5.01
N GLY A 233 -6.06 8.81 -4.05
CA GLY A 233 -5.02 9.79 -3.84
C GLY A 233 -4.44 9.70 -2.45
N ALA A 234 -3.31 10.36 -2.25
CA ALA A 234 -2.63 10.41 -0.97
C ALA A 234 -1.74 11.64 -0.89
N TYR A 235 -1.37 12.00 0.32
CA TYR A 235 -0.44 13.10 0.55
C TYR A 235 0.48 12.79 1.74
N SER A 236 1.61 13.43 1.78
CA SER A 236 2.63 13.31 2.83
C SER A 236 3.25 14.68 3.08
N PRO A 237 3.47 15.10 4.35
CA PRO A 237 3.15 14.38 5.57
C PRO A 237 1.66 14.42 5.91
N ALA A 238 1.24 13.59 6.86
CA ALA A 238 -0.11 13.59 7.43
C ALA A 238 -0.15 14.51 8.66
N PRO A 239 -0.89 15.63 8.64
CA PRO A 239 -0.95 16.55 9.80
C PRO A 239 -1.48 15.91 11.08
N VAL A 240 -2.36 14.93 10.96
CA VAL A 240 -2.90 14.20 12.11
C VAL A 240 -1.82 13.41 12.87
N VAL A 241 -0.76 13.01 12.18
CA VAL A 241 0.39 12.33 12.80
C VAL A 241 1.33 13.41 13.35
N THR A 242 0.97 13.97 14.48
CA THR A 242 1.80 14.89 15.24
C THR A 242 3.02 14.16 15.82
N PRO A 243 4.05 14.89 16.32
CA PRO A 243 5.18 14.25 17.01
C PRO A 243 4.74 13.33 18.17
N ASP A 244 3.72 13.71 18.91
CA ASP A 244 3.17 12.90 20.00
C ASP A 244 2.48 11.63 19.48
N VAL A 245 1.66 11.72 18.44
CA VAL A 245 1.03 10.57 17.79
C VAL A 245 2.10 9.63 17.21
N HIS A 246 3.12 10.20 16.58
CA HIS A 246 4.26 9.41 16.07
C HIS A 246 4.93 8.61 17.18
N ALA A 247 5.23 9.25 18.30
CA ALA A 247 5.86 8.60 19.44
C ALA A 247 4.98 7.48 20.02
N ARG A 248 3.67 7.71 20.14
CA ARG A 248 2.70 6.70 20.60
C ARG A 248 2.60 5.53 19.62
N ALA A 249 2.53 5.79 18.32
CA ALA A 249 2.49 4.74 17.30
C ALA A 249 3.74 3.86 17.34
N MET A 250 4.92 4.45 17.47
CA MET A 250 6.17 3.69 17.62
C MET A 250 6.17 2.85 18.88
N ARG A 251 5.84 3.44 20.03
CA ARG A 251 5.87 2.77 21.33
C ARG A 251 4.82 1.67 21.48
N ASP A 252 3.58 1.94 21.05
CA ASP A 252 2.43 1.08 21.37
C ASP A 252 2.07 0.12 20.23
N VAL A 253 2.44 0.42 18.99
CA VAL A 253 2.08 -0.37 17.82
C VAL A 253 3.31 -1.00 17.17
N ILE A 254 4.26 -0.21 16.72
CA ILE A 254 5.37 -0.69 15.86
C ILE A 254 6.36 -1.55 16.65
N LEU A 255 6.93 -1.02 17.72
CA LEU A 255 7.93 -1.75 18.50
C LEU A 255 7.38 -3.05 19.11
N PRO A 256 6.16 -3.06 19.67
CA PRO A 256 5.56 -4.32 20.14
C PRO A 256 5.34 -5.32 18.99
N THR A 257 5.00 -4.87 17.79
CA THR A 257 4.83 -5.75 16.63
C THR A 257 6.16 -6.41 16.24
N ILE A 258 7.22 -5.64 16.11
CA ILE A 258 8.52 -6.17 15.69
C ILE A 258 9.09 -7.12 16.76
N ARG A 259 8.97 -6.76 18.04
CA ARG A 259 9.39 -7.62 19.16
C ARG A 259 8.55 -8.90 19.25
N GLY A 260 7.25 -8.78 19.04
CA GLY A 260 6.33 -9.91 19.04
C GLY A 260 6.59 -10.90 17.91
N MET A 261 6.87 -10.41 16.72
CA MET A 261 7.22 -11.24 15.58
C MET A 261 8.54 -11.99 15.82
N ASP A 262 9.54 -11.33 16.37
CA ASP A 262 10.80 -11.97 16.73
C ASP A 262 10.59 -13.02 17.81
N LYS A 263 9.83 -12.72 18.85
CA LYS A 263 9.48 -13.65 19.94
C LYS A 263 8.74 -14.87 19.44
N ASP A 264 7.85 -14.72 18.47
CA ASP A 264 7.09 -15.82 17.87
C ASP A 264 7.94 -16.66 16.87
N GLY A 265 9.21 -16.29 16.66
CA GLY A 265 10.11 -17.02 15.77
C GLY A 265 9.92 -16.72 14.29
N ILE A 266 9.22 -15.67 13.95
CA ILE A 266 8.98 -15.19 12.57
C ILE A 266 9.35 -13.71 12.45
N PRO A 267 10.64 -13.35 12.59
CA PRO A 267 11.05 -11.96 12.55
C PRO A 267 10.62 -11.28 11.28
N PHE A 268 10.22 -10.02 11.39
CA PHE A 268 9.70 -9.24 10.27
C PHE A 268 10.82 -8.41 9.64
N THR A 269 11.08 -8.65 8.36
CA THR A 269 11.93 -7.81 7.50
C THR A 269 11.08 -7.28 6.36
N GLY A 270 11.25 -6.01 6.01
CA GLY A 270 10.47 -5.42 4.93
C GLY A 270 9.84 -4.10 5.33
N PHE A 271 8.90 -3.64 4.53
CA PHE A 271 8.05 -2.51 4.86
C PHE A 271 6.87 -2.99 5.69
N LEU A 272 6.68 -2.40 6.86
CA LEU A 272 5.48 -2.63 7.67
C LEU A 272 4.62 -1.38 7.62
N TYR A 273 3.42 -1.52 7.10
CA TYR A 273 2.42 -0.46 7.02
C TYR A 273 1.37 -0.71 8.09
N ALA A 274 1.28 0.19 9.06
CA ALA A 274 0.21 0.20 10.05
C ALA A 274 -0.85 1.22 9.60
N GLY A 275 -2.03 0.73 9.27
CA GLY A 275 -3.21 1.57 9.09
C GLY A 275 -3.74 1.94 10.47
N LEU A 276 -3.69 3.22 10.82
CA LEU A 276 -4.05 3.71 12.14
C LEU A 276 -5.33 4.53 12.10
N MET A 277 -6.19 4.32 13.10
CA MET A 277 -7.27 5.26 13.44
C MET A 277 -6.82 6.06 14.65
N ILE A 278 -6.77 7.39 14.49
CA ILE A 278 -6.30 8.31 15.53
C ILE A 278 -7.50 9.06 16.08
N ASP A 279 -7.79 8.88 17.36
CA ASP A 279 -8.94 9.52 18.02
C ASP A 279 -8.67 10.99 18.36
N GLY A 280 -9.68 11.65 18.93
CA GLY A 280 -9.59 13.07 19.31
C GLY A 280 -8.53 13.37 20.37
N ASP A 281 -8.09 12.37 21.14
CA ASP A 281 -7.04 12.49 22.15
C ASP A 281 -5.65 12.13 21.59
N GLY A 282 -5.55 11.86 20.29
CA GLY A 282 -4.30 11.48 19.64
C GLY A 282 -3.86 10.05 19.93
N LYS A 283 -4.77 9.17 20.34
CA LYS A 283 -4.48 7.76 20.61
C LYS A 283 -4.67 6.95 19.35
N PRO A 284 -3.61 6.28 18.86
CA PRO A 284 -3.72 5.42 17.69
C PRO A 284 -4.23 4.02 18.07
N LYS A 285 -5.14 3.51 17.24
CA LYS A 285 -5.49 2.08 17.22
C LYS A 285 -5.22 1.53 15.84
N THR A 286 -4.76 0.30 15.76
CA THR A 286 -4.43 -0.36 14.50
C THR A 286 -5.69 -0.88 13.84
N LEU A 287 -5.96 -0.39 12.62
CA LEU A 287 -7.04 -0.92 11.77
C LEU A 287 -6.60 -2.22 11.12
N GLU A 288 -5.40 -2.23 10.54
CA GLU A 288 -4.81 -3.37 9.87
C GLU A 288 -3.30 -3.18 9.70
N PHE A 289 -2.60 -4.27 9.46
CA PHE A 289 -1.23 -4.24 8.94
C PHE A 289 -1.21 -4.62 7.47
N ASN A 290 -0.34 -3.95 6.72
CA ASN A 290 0.08 -4.40 5.41
C ASN A 290 1.59 -4.65 5.44
N THR A 291 2.05 -5.67 4.75
CA THR A 291 3.45 -6.13 4.81
C THR A 291 4.28 -5.64 3.64
N ARG A 292 3.87 -4.51 3.08
CA ARG A 292 4.47 -3.84 1.92
C ARG A 292 4.09 -2.36 1.97
N MET A 293 4.71 -1.57 1.09
CA MET A 293 4.34 -0.17 0.90
C MET A 293 2.89 -0.02 0.43
N GLY A 294 2.26 1.10 0.73
CA GLY A 294 0.92 1.45 0.25
C GLY A 294 0.92 1.95 -1.20
N ASP A 295 -0.19 1.79 -1.86
CA ASP A 295 -0.45 2.37 -3.18
C ASP A 295 -1.82 3.07 -3.13
N PRO A 296 -1.92 4.42 -3.12
CA PRO A 296 -0.97 5.36 -3.73
C PRO A 296 -0.06 6.13 -2.75
N GLU A 297 0.21 5.66 -1.57
CA GLU A 297 1.04 6.38 -0.59
C GLU A 297 2.52 6.45 -1.01
N THR A 298 3.02 5.42 -1.67
CA THR A 298 4.43 5.33 -2.09
C THR A 298 4.84 6.49 -3.01
N GLN A 299 3.99 6.91 -3.92
CA GLN A 299 4.28 7.94 -4.88
C GLN A 299 4.65 9.27 -4.20
N PRO A 300 3.80 9.85 -3.34
CA PRO A 300 4.20 11.07 -2.63
C PRO A 300 5.35 10.87 -1.63
N ILE A 301 5.43 9.73 -0.96
CA ILE A 301 6.51 9.45 -0.01
C ILE A 301 7.87 9.44 -0.72
N MET A 302 7.97 8.76 -1.86
CA MET A 302 9.22 8.68 -2.62
C MET A 302 9.67 10.02 -3.18
N MET A 303 8.75 10.90 -3.55
CA MET A 303 9.10 12.26 -3.98
C MET A 303 9.70 13.10 -2.85
N ARG A 304 9.35 12.81 -1.59
CA ARG A 304 9.90 13.49 -0.43
C ARG A 304 11.20 12.88 0.10
N LEU A 305 11.49 11.63 -0.23
CA LEU A 305 12.68 10.95 0.28
C LEU A 305 13.94 11.50 -0.41
N LYS A 306 14.85 12.08 0.38
CA LYS A 306 16.16 12.57 -0.11
C LYS A 306 17.23 11.51 -0.04
N SER A 307 17.17 10.60 0.92
CA SER A 307 18.14 9.52 1.09
C SER A 307 18.18 8.60 -0.14
N ASP A 308 19.35 8.03 -0.41
CA ASP A 308 19.51 6.98 -1.42
C ASP A 308 18.81 5.71 -0.96
N LEU A 309 17.69 5.35 -1.61
CA LEU A 309 16.90 4.19 -1.22
C LEU A 309 17.69 2.88 -1.35
N VAL A 310 18.65 2.80 -2.27
CA VAL A 310 19.50 1.60 -2.41
C VAL A 310 20.33 1.39 -1.15
N ASP A 311 20.96 2.45 -0.62
CA ASP A 311 21.75 2.37 0.61
C ASP A 311 20.89 1.94 1.80
N VAL A 312 19.68 2.49 1.89
CA VAL A 312 18.72 2.13 2.94
C VAL A 312 18.34 0.66 2.88
N LEU A 313 18.01 0.15 1.70
CA LEU A 313 17.58 -1.25 1.53
C LEU A 313 18.74 -2.23 1.64
N MET A 314 19.95 -1.83 1.26
CA MET A 314 21.13 -2.65 1.50
C MET A 314 21.45 -2.77 3.00
N ALA A 315 21.28 -1.69 3.76
CA ALA A 315 21.38 -1.73 5.22
C ALA A 315 20.27 -2.60 5.83
N ALA A 316 19.03 -2.45 5.37
CA ALA A 316 17.88 -3.23 5.85
C ALA A 316 18.06 -4.73 5.63
N THR A 317 18.60 -5.13 4.48
CA THR A 317 18.85 -6.54 4.16
C THR A 317 20.14 -7.09 4.77
N SER A 318 20.88 -6.26 5.50
CA SER A 318 22.09 -6.64 6.24
C SER A 318 21.92 -6.52 7.76
N GLY A 319 20.70 -6.24 8.25
CA GLY A 319 20.43 -6.07 9.67
C GLY A 319 21.02 -4.80 10.28
N LYS A 320 21.25 -3.75 9.48
CA LYS A 320 21.96 -2.52 9.86
C LYS A 320 21.10 -1.26 9.78
N LEU A 321 19.80 -1.36 9.98
CA LEU A 321 18.93 -0.18 10.00
C LEU A 321 19.21 0.76 11.16
N ASP A 322 19.85 0.29 12.23
CA ASP A 322 20.32 1.13 13.33
C ASP A 322 21.39 2.16 12.92
N GLU A 323 22.02 1.95 11.77
CA GLU A 323 23.01 2.88 11.19
C GLU A 323 22.39 3.87 10.20
N VAL A 324 21.07 3.78 9.95
CA VAL A 324 20.36 4.56 8.92
C VAL A 324 19.58 5.70 9.56
N GLU A 325 19.76 6.91 9.00
CA GLU A 325 18.94 8.07 9.25
C GLU A 325 18.37 8.57 7.92
N LEU A 326 17.04 8.62 7.82
CA LEU A 326 16.36 9.08 6.60
C LEU A 326 16.32 10.60 6.55
N GLN A 327 16.65 11.15 5.39
CA GLN A 327 16.55 12.58 5.10
C GLN A 327 15.34 12.84 4.22
N TRP A 328 14.55 13.83 4.58
CA TRP A 328 13.28 14.14 3.93
C TRP A 328 13.25 15.57 3.39
N ASP A 329 12.65 15.73 2.22
CA ASP A 329 12.23 17.04 1.73
C ASP A 329 11.14 17.58 2.66
N ARG A 330 11.23 18.83 3.05
CA ARG A 330 10.24 19.48 3.93
C ARG A 330 8.95 19.84 3.21
N ARG A 331 8.97 19.87 1.89
CA ARG A 331 7.79 20.15 1.08
C ARG A 331 6.76 19.04 1.23
N VAL A 332 5.52 19.40 0.90
CA VAL A 332 4.40 18.45 0.83
C VAL A 332 4.40 17.76 -0.52
N ALA A 333 4.14 16.47 -0.54
CA ALA A 333 3.87 15.73 -1.77
C ALA A 333 2.41 15.25 -1.78
N LEU A 334 1.75 15.33 -2.93
CA LEU A 334 0.35 14.97 -3.08
C LEU A 334 0.16 14.26 -4.43
N GLY A 335 -0.47 13.09 -4.38
CA GLY A 335 -0.78 12.28 -5.57
C GLY A 335 -2.27 12.18 -5.80
N VAL A 336 -2.68 12.39 -7.05
CA VAL A 336 -4.06 12.25 -7.51
C VAL A 336 -4.13 11.06 -8.46
N VAL A 337 -4.94 10.07 -8.13
CA VAL A 337 -5.15 8.89 -8.98
C VAL A 337 -6.16 9.20 -10.06
N LEU A 338 -5.78 8.92 -11.31
CA LEU A 338 -6.69 8.94 -12.46
C LEU A 338 -7.10 7.48 -12.73
N ALA A 339 -8.40 7.21 -12.62
CA ALA A 339 -8.96 5.87 -12.74
C ALA A 339 -9.75 5.71 -14.03
N ALA A 340 -9.85 4.47 -14.50
CA ALA A 340 -10.64 4.11 -15.66
C ALA A 340 -12.14 4.19 -15.37
N GLY A 341 -12.94 4.42 -16.41
CA GLY A 341 -14.39 4.31 -16.31
C GLY A 341 -14.80 2.92 -15.84
N GLY A 342 -15.76 2.87 -14.92
CA GLY A 342 -16.22 1.63 -14.31
C GLY A 342 -15.43 1.14 -13.10
N TYR A 343 -14.26 1.73 -12.82
CA TYR A 343 -13.50 1.42 -11.60
C TYR A 343 -14.36 1.74 -10.35
N PRO A 344 -14.38 0.97 -9.26
CA PRO A 344 -13.54 -0.22 -9.01
C PRO A 344 -14.13 -1.56 -9.48
N LEU A 345 -15.40 -1.63 -9.88
CA LEU A 345 -16.08 -2.90 -10.16
C LEU A 345 -15.73 -3.49 -11.53
N SER A 346 -15.80 -2.67 -12.57
CA SER A 346 -15.66 -3.11 -13.96
C SER A 346 -14.90 -2.08 -14.79
N PRO A 347 -13.58 -1.95 -14.58
CA PRO A 347 -12.80 -0.94 -15.27
C PRO A 347 -12.69 -1.24 -16.77
N LYS A 348 -12.91 -0.21 -17.58
CA LYS A 348 -12.73 -0.25 -19.02
C LYS A 348 -11.23 -0.22 -19.33
N LYS A 349 -10.78 -1.05 -20.28
CA LYS A 349 -9.37 -1.17 -20.68
C LYS A 349 -9.18 -0.89 -22.17
N GLY A 350 -7.96 -0.54 -22.56
CA GLY A 350 -7.57 -0.39 -23.96
C GLY A 350 -7.75 1.02 -24.53
N ASP A 351 -8.02 2.03 -23.70
CA ASP A 351 -8.18 3.41 -24.14
C ASP A 351 -6.82 4.10 -24.26
N LEU A 352 -6.65 4.87 -25.35
CA LEU A 352 -5.45 5.66 -25.59
C LEU A 352 -5.35 6.79 -24.56
N ILE A 353 -4.17 6.95 -23.97
CA ILE A 353 -3.85 8.04 -23.06
C ILE A 353 -3.10 9.12 -23.84
N SER A 354 -3.60 10.34 -23.78
CA SER A 354 -2.98 11.51 -24.42
C SER A 354 -2.69 12.59 -23.40
N GLY A 355 -1.80 13.51 -23.77
CA GLY A 355 -1.51 14.71 -22.99
C GLY A 355 -0.64 14.48 -21.76
N LEU A 356 0.08 13.37 -21.68
CA LEU A 356 1.00 13.12 -20.57
C LEU A 356 2.09 14.21 -20.53
N PRO A 357 2.21 14.94 -19.40
CA PRO A 357 3.24 15.96 -19.27
C PRO A 357 4.62 15.33 -19.11
N LYS A 358 5.66 16.05 -19.50
CA LYS A 358 7.03 15.64 -19.21
C LYS A 358 7.29 15.76 -17.70
N PRO A 359 8.04 14.82 -17.08
CA PRO A 359 8.36 14.92 -15.69
C PRO A 359 9.26 16.14 -15.41
N THR A 360 9.05 16.76 -14.26
CA THR A 360 9.88 17.82 -13.71
C THR A 360 10.35 17.41 -12.31
N ASP A 361 11.18 18.24 -11.67
CA ASP A 361 11.57 17.98 -10.28
C ASP A 361 10.40 18.08 -9.29
N GLU A 362 9.32 18.73 -9.68
CA GLU A 362 8.16 18.99 -8.82
C GLU A 362 6.92 18.19 -9.18
N VAL A 363 6.81 17.68 -10.40
CA VAL A 363 5.64 16.94 -10.88
C VAL A 363 6.06 15.71 -11.66
N VAL A 364 5.60 14.55 -11.22
CA VAL A 364 5.83 13.26 -11.88
C VAL A 364 4.51 12.51 -12.01
N VAL A 365 4.24 11.95 -13.18
CA VAL A 365 3.11 11.06 -13.40
C VAL A 365 3.61 9.62 -13.31
N PHE A 366 3.20 8.91 -12.26
CA PHE A 366 3.51 7.49 -12.12
C PHE A 366 2.42 6.66 -12.77
N HIS A 367 2.81 5.62 -13.49
CA HIS A 367 1.91 4.72 -14.19
C HIS A 367 1.54 3.53 -13.31
N ALA A 368 0.27 3.13 -13.36
CA ALA A 368 -0.25 1.92 -12.75
C ALA A 368 -0.82 1.01 -13.85
N GLY A 369 -2.12 0.98 -14.02
CA GLY A 369 -2.78 0.20 -15.06
C GLY A 369 -2.57 0.76 -16.47
N THR A 370 -1.38 0.70 -16.97
CA THR A 370 -1.01 1.13 -18.33
C THR A 370 -0.19 0.07 -19.03
N VAL A 371 -0.24 0.09 -20.36
CA VAL A 371 0.58 -0.74 -21.24
C VAL A 371 1.12 0.09 -22.39
N ALA A 372 2.38 -0.13 -22.75
CA ALA A 372 2.98 0.50 -23.90
C ALA A 372 2.57 -0.24 -25.18
N ALA A 373 2.19 0.50 -26.22
CA ALA A 373 1.87 0.02 -27.55
C ALA A 373 2.68 0.86 -28.55
N GLY A 374 3.90 0.46 -28.85
CA GLY A 374 4.88 1.28 -29.56
C GLY A 374 5.30 2.47 -28.71
N ASP A 375 5.11 3.68 -29.21
CA ASP A 375 5.34 4.93 -28.51
C ASP A 375 4.07 5.46 -27.79
N GLN A 376 2.95 4.75 -27.91
CA GLN A 376 1.67 5.09 -27.28
C GLN A 376 1.47 4.36 -25.98
N ILE A 377 0.65 4.94 -25.10
CA ILE A 377 0.24 4.35 -23.82
C ILE A 377 -1.27 4.15 -23.83
N LYS A 378 -1.70 2.96 -23.40
CA LYS A 378 -3.12 2.61 -23.27
C LYS A 378 -3.44 2.18 -21.84
N THR A 379 -4.69 2.36 -21.43
CA THR A 379 -5.19 1.86 -20.15
C THR A 379 -5.24 0.33 -20.14
N SER A 380 -4.88 -0.27 -19.01
CA SER A 380 -4.88 -1.73 -18.82
C SER A 380 -5.38 -2.17 -17.45
N GLY A 381 -5.81 -1.25 -16.61
CA GLY A 381 -6.28 -1.55 -15.26
C GLY A 381 -7.18 -0.45 -14.72
N GLY A 382 -7.64 -0.63 -13.48
CA GLY A 382 -8.60 0.26 -12.85
C GLY A 382 -8.01 1.60 -12.45
N ARG A 383 -6.95 1.59 -11.62
CA ARG A 383 -6.16 2.79 -11.33
C ARG A 383 -5.10 2.89 -12.40
N VAL A 384 -5.10 3.97 -13.14
CA VAL A 384 -4.33 4.10 -14.39
C VAL A 384 -3.05 4.89 -14.18
N LEU A 385 -3.18 6.09 -13.60
CA LEU A 385 -2.06 7.01 -13.37
C LEU A 385 -2.17 7.63 -11.97
N CYS A 386 -1.04 8.06 -11.43
CA CYS A 386 -0.99 8.89 -10.24
C CYS A 386 -0.17 10.16 -10.54
N VAL A 387 -0.86 11.29 -10.62
CA VAL A 387 -0.23 12.60 -10.83
C VAL A 387 0.26 13.10 -9.48
N THR A 388 1.58 13.18 -9.31
CA THR A 388 2.19 13.47 -8.00
C THR A 388 2.98 14.77 -8.06
N ALA A 389 2.70 15.68 -7.13
CA ALA A 389 3.30 17.01 -7.09
C ALA A 389 3.95 17.27 -5.73
N LEU A 390 5.07 18.00 -5.77
CA LEU A 390 5.85 18.43 -4.61
C LEU A 390 5.76 19.96 -4.53
N ALA A 391 5.35 20.53 -3.40
CA ALA A 391 5.18 21.98 -3.21
C ALA A 391 5.32 22.39 -1.75
N ASP A 392 5.43 23.69 -1.48
CA ASP A 392 5.65 24.22 -0.14
C ASP A 392 4.42 24.09 0.77
N SER A 393 3.23 23.96 0.20
CA SER A 393 1.99 23.77 0.93
C SER A 393 1.08 22.75 0.25
N VAL A 394 0.08 22.23 0.99
CA VAL A 394 -0.93 21.32 0.44
C VAL A 394 -1.69 22.00 -0.70
N ARG A 395 -2.09 23.26 -0.54
CA ARG A 395 -2.82 24.00 -1.59
C ARG A 395 -2.00 24.14 -2.87
N GLN A 396 -0.72 24.46 -2.76
CA GLN A 396 0.18 24.53 -3.90
C GLN A 396 0.39 23.17 -4.55
N ALA A 397 0.53 22.11 -3.77
CA ALA A 397 0.63 20.75 -4.28
C ALA A 397 -0.65 20.32 -5.02
N GLN A 398 -1.82 20.65 -4.48
CA GLN A 398 -3.10 20.45 -5.15
C GLN A 398 -3.12 21.18 -6.52
N THR A 399 -2.77 22.45 -6.54
CA THR A 399 -2.76 23.25 -7.78
C THR A 399 -1.85 22.62 -8.82
N LYS A 400 -0.64 22.25 -8.47
CA LYS A 400 0.32 21.64 -9.41
C LYS A 400 -0.17 20.27 -9.91
N ALA A 401 -0.68 19.43 -9.02
CA ALA A 401 -1.18 18.11 -9.39
C ALA A 401 -2.40 18.21 -10.32
N TYR A 402 -3.37 19.05 -9.99
CA TYR A 402 -4.57 19.21 -10.81
C TYR A 402 -4.31 19.93 -12.12
N ASP A 403 -3.40 20.89 -12.18
CA ASP A 403 -2.99 21.50 -13.44
C ASP A 403 -2.39 20.47 -14.40
N ALA A 404 -1.54 19.59 -13.89
CA ALA A 404 -1.00 18.48 -14.68
C ALA A 404 -2.07 17.47 -15.09
N ALA A 405 -2.98 17.11 -14.17
CA ALA A 405 -4.07 16.18 -14.45
C ALA A 405 -4.99 16.66 -15.58
N ARG A 406 -5.23 17.96 -15.67
CA ARG A 406 -6.09 18.55 -16.73
C ARG A 406 -5.51 18.40 -18.13
N THR A 407 -4.21 18.20 -18.29
CA THR A 407 -3.60 17.97 -19.60
C THR A 407 -3.77 16.54 -20.08
N ILE A 408 -4.07 15.62 -19.19
CA ILE A 408 -4.17 14.18 -19.46
C ILE A 408 -5.60 13.83 -19.82
N HIS A 409 -5.76 12.98 -20.85
CA HIS A 409 -7.08 12.51 -21.26
C HIS A 409 -7.05 11.04 -21.69
N PHE A 410 -8.04 10.29 -21.25
CA PHE A 410 -8.48 9.00 -21.80
C PHE A 410 -9.98 8.84 -21.55
N ASP A 411 -10.66 8.06 -22.39
CA ASP A 411 -12.11 7.89 -22.32
C ASP A 411 -12.54 7.32 -20.97
N GLY A 412 -13.55 7.96 -20.36
CA GLY A 412 -14.09 7.51 -19.07
C GLY A 412 -13.22 7.87 -17.87
N MET A 413 -12.17 8.63 -18.05
CA MET A 413 -11.28 9.05 -16.96
C MET A 413 -12.06 9.68 -15.81
N GLN A 414 -11.80 9.20 -14.59
CA GLN A 414 -12.39 9.74 -13.37
C GLN A 414 -11.33 9.94 -12.30
N TYR A 415 -11.48 11.00 -11.53
CA TYR A 415 -10.62 11.30 -10.39
C TYR A 415 -11.32 12.22 -9.41
N ARG A 416 -10.87 12.19 -8.16
CA ARG A 416 -11.37 13.11 -7.12
C ARG A 416 -10.72 14.48 -7.27
N ARG A 417 -11.49 15.53 -6.98
CA ARG A 417 -11.02 16.92 -7.03
C ARG A 417 -10.69 17.49 -5.66
N ASP A 418 -10.85 16.72 -4.61
CA ASP A 418 -10.69 17.14 -3.22
C ASP A 418 -9.54 16.44 -2.47
N ILE A 419 -8.61 15.81 -3.18
CA ILE A 419 -7.46 15.13 -2.55
C ILE A 419 -6.68 16.14 -1.71
N GLY A 420 -6.45 15.82 -0.44
CA GLY A 420 -5.75 16.66 0.52
C GLY A 420 -6.65 17.61 1.31
N HIS A 421 -7.97 17.57 1.14
CA HIS A 421 -8.89 18.50 1.79
C HIS A 421 -8.77 18.51 3.33
N ARG A 422 -8.48 17.36 3.95
CA ARG A 422 -8.30 17.26 5.41
C ARG A 422 -7.07 18.04 5.87
N ALA A 423 -5.98 17.98 5.11
CA ALA A 423 -4.75 18.68 5.43
C ALA A 423 -4.88 20.20 5.24
N VAL A 424 -5.66 20.65 4.28
CA VAL A 424 -5.97 22.07 4.10
C VAL A 424 -6.76 22.62 5.30
N LYS A 425 -7.74 21.86 5.79
CA LYS A 425 -8.53 22.25 6.98
C LYS A 425 -7.70 22.28 8.25
N ALA A 426 -6.72 21.40 8.39
CA ALA A 426 -5.84 21.35 9.55
C ALA A 426 -4.85 22.52 9.62
N SER A 427 -4.64 23.25 8.52
CA SER A 427 -3.72 24.39 8.45
C SER A 427 -4.36 25.73 8.90
N HIS A 428 -5.62 25.73 9.28
CA HIS A 428 -6.37 26.85 9.82
C HIS A 428 -6.67 26.62 11.29
#